data_633d3dfaa15fde5b2b16be885ebe7842
#
_entry.id   633d3dfaa15fde5b2b16be885ebe7842
#
_cell.length_a   1.000
_cell.length_b   1.000
_cell.length_c   1.000
_cell.angle_alpha   90.00
_cell.angle_beta   90.00
_cell.angle_gamma   90.00
#
_symmetry.space_group_name_H-M   'P 1'
#
loop_
_entity.id
_entity.type
_entity.pdbx_description
1 polymer ?
#
loop_
_entity_poly.entity_id
_entity_poly.type
_entity_poly.pdbx_seq_one_letter_code
_entity_poly.pdbx_strand_id
1 'polypeptide(L)'
;GLYERMVQKSFYVPTFRFLHVVENKSGVITVYRDGTFLGGGRYDGSVNTDLETGRNGIFKAYALSGLHPRPREVFVVGLSTGSWVSAIAENPDIERVTVVEINPGYLDLLPKFPEVAGVLNHPKIRIEIDDARRWLVRNHDRKFDVIVSNTTPHWRSHVTGLLSAEFLELVRSRLNPGGIFYYGTTGSPRAIHTGLTLFLHSLHVETLLIVGDRPLEFNAERWKDSMRRTRRMGKLMFDPADPATAARLGRLALGMRAVFVPCDEMRRNTADAALLTDDS
;
A
#
# COMPACT_ATOMS: atom_id res chain seq x y z
N GLY A 1 20.82 -18.48 -14.00
CA GLY A 1 19.67 -19.35 -14.15
C GLY A 1 18.68 -18.86 -15.20
N LEU A 2 17.64 -19.66 -15.42
CA LEU A 2 16.61 -19.35 -16.42
C LEU A 2 15.87 -18.04 -16.10
N TYR A 3 15.40 -17.91 -14.87
CA TYR A 3 14.64 -16.73 -14.43
C TYR A 3 15.45 -15.44 -14.48
N GLU A 4 16.74 -15.51 -14.16
CA GLU A 4 17.62 -14.34 -14.25
C GLU A 4 17.75 -13.86 -15.70
N ARG A 5 17.87 -14.79 -16.65
CA ARG A 5 17.89 -14.44 -18.09
C ARG A 5 16.59 -13.82 -18.56
N MET A 6 15.45 -14.40 -18.15
CA MET A 6 14.13 -13.94 -18.54
C MET A 6 13.82 -12.54 -17.99
N VAL A 7 14.22 -12.25 -16.75
CA VAL A 7 13.96 -10.99 -16.07
C VAL A 7 14.95 -9.91 -16.51
N GLN A 8 16.25 -10.22 -16.53
CA GLN A 8 17.32 -9.26 -16.85
C GLN A 8 17.46 -8.99 -18.34
N LYS A 9 17.07 -9.93 -19.20
CA LYS A 9 17.16 -9.78 -20.67
C LYS A 9 18.56 -9.31 -21.10
N SER A 10 18.67 -8.13 -21.74
CA SER A 10 19.94 -7.54 -22.19
C SER A 10 20.92 -7.17 -21.06
N PHE A 11 20.43 -7.03 -19.83
CA PHE A 11 21.26 -6.71 -18.66
C PHE A 11 21.74 -7.96 -17.90
N TYR A 12 21.43 -9.16 -18.41
CA TYR A 12 21.82 -10.41 -17.75
C TYR A 12 23.33 -10.59 -17.69
N VAL A 13 23.85 -10.86 -16.50
CA VAL A 13 25.23 -11.25 -16.23
C VAL A 13 25.25 -12.70 -15.76
N PRO A 14 26.13 -13.59 -16.30
CA PRO A 14 26.15 -15.02 -15.97
C PRO A 14 26.32 -15.34 -14.49
N THR A 15 26.95 -14.46 -13.72
CA THR A 15 27.17 -14.59 -12.27
C THR A 15 25.98 -14.14 -11.43
N PHE A 16 25.02 -13.44 -12.03
CA PHE A 16 23.84 -12.95 -11.32
C PHE A 16 22.92 -14.09 -10.90
N ARG A 17 22.48 -14.08 -9.65
CA ARG A 17 21.47 -15.02 -9.12
C ARG A 17 20.50 -14.26 -8.24
N PHE A 18 19.20 -14.60 -8.37
CA PHE A 18 18.21 -14.23 -7.38
C PHE A 18 18.51 -14.88 -6.03
N LEU A 19 18.17 -14.22 -4.94
CA LEU A 19 18.26 -14.78 -3.60
C LEU A 19 17.23 -15.91 -3.43
N HIS A 20 16.00 -15.62 -3.89
CA HIS A 20 14.91 -16.58 -3.89
C HIS A 20 14.13 -16.53 -5.20
N VAL A 21 13.59 -17.69 -5.60
CA VAL A 21 12.63 -17.82 -6.69
C VAL A 21 11.52 -18.74 -6.21
N VAL A 22 10.28 -18.27 -6.30
CA VAL A 22 9.06 -19.04 -6.01
C VAL A 22 8.20 -19.05 -7.25
N GLU A 23 7.86 -20.22 -7.74
CA GLU A 23 6.97 -20.43 -8.89
C GLU A 23 5.75 -21.23 -8.47
N ASN A 24 4.56 -20.77 -8.84
CA ASN A 24 3.32 -21.46 -8.63
C ASN A 24 2.28 -21.07 -9.70
N LYS A 25 1.07 -21.57 -9.61
CA LYS A 25 -0.03 -21.28 -10.56
C LYS A 25 -0.39 -19.79 -10.66
N SER A 26 -0.07 -18.98 -9.64
CA SER A 26 -0.32 -17.54 -9.63
C SER A 26 0.83 -16.72 -10.22
N GLY A 27 1.92 -17.34 -10.61
CA GLY A 27 3.07 -16.71 -11.26
C GLY A 27 4.39 -16.95 -10.56
N VAL A 28 5.38 -16.15 -10.95
CA VAL A 28 6.76 -16.24 -10.45
C VAL A 28 7.09 -15.04 -9.61
N ILE A 29 7.59 -15.28 -8.41
CA ILE A 29 8.16 -14.26 -7.53
C ILE A 29 9.66 -14.46 -7.50
N THR A 30 10.44 -13.42 -7.77
CA THR A 30 11.89 -13.43 -7.64
C THR A 30 12.34 -12.37 -6.66
N VAL A 31 13.39 -12.66 -5.90
CA VAL A 31 13.89 -11.78 -4.84
C VAL A 31 15.37 -11.50 -5.05
N TYR A 32 15.73 -10.23 -5.06
CA TYR A 32 17.12 -9.78 -5.06
C TYR A 32 17.75 -9.89 -3.67
N ARG A 33 19.09 -9.85 -3.63
CA ARG A 33 19.85 -9.91 -2.37
C ARG A 33 19.62 -8.72 -1.44
N ASP A 34 19.19 -7.59 -1.99
CA ASP A 34 18.87 -6.38 -1.23
C ASP A 34 17.43 -6.36 -0.67
N GLY A 35 16.70 -7.48 -0.78
CA GLY A 35 15.33 -7.60 -0.32
C GLY A 35 14.28 -6.99 -1.26
N THR A 36 14.64 -6.71 -2.52
CA THR A 36 13.68 -6.28 -3.55
C THR A 36 12.97 -7.48 -4.15
N PHE A 37 11.65 -7.43 -4.16
CA PHE A 37 10.76 -8.44 -4.73
C PHE A 37 10.29 -8.01 -6.11
N LEU A 38 10.24 -8.98 -7.03
CA LEU A 38 9.62 -8.82 -8.33
C LEU A 38 8.50 -9.86 -8.48
N GLY A 39 7.29 -9.41 -8.79
CA GLY A 39 6.18 -10.26 -9.18
C GLY A 39 6.09 -10.32 -10.71
N GLY A 40 6.23 -11.50 -11.31
CA GLY A 40 6.24 -11.64 -12.77
C GLY A 40 7.30 -10.80 -13.48
N GLY A 41 8.46 -10.59 -12.84
CA GLY A 41 9.58 -9.81 -13.38
C GLY A 41 9.43 -8.29 -13.25
N ARG A 42 8.44 -7.79 -12.51
CA ARG A 42 8.21 -6.35 -12.25
C ARG A 42 8.39 -6.04 -10.79
N TYR A 43 8.87 -4.85 -10.49
CA TYR A 43 9.02 -4.37 -9.11
C TYR A 43 7.70 -4.46 -8.36
N ASP A 44 7.74 -5.09 -7.21
CA ASP A 44 6.58 -5.34 -6.36
C ASP A 44 6.80 -4.87 -4.92
N GLY A 45 7.98 -4.37 -4.61
CA GLY A 45 8.32 -3.79 -3.33
C GLY A 45 9.72 -4.16 -2.88
N SER A 46 10.16 -3.56 -1.79
CA SER A 46 11.40 -3.91 -1.09
C SER A 46 11.12 -4.10 0.39
N VAL A 47 11.78 -5.05 1.03
CA VAL A 47 11.68 -5.23 2.48
C VAL A 47 12.24 -3.97 3.15
N ASN A 48 11.36 -3.24 3.81
CA ASN A 48 11.69 -2.06 4.60
C ASN A 48 10.52 -1.68 5.51
N THR A 49 10.76 -1.62 6.81
CA THR A 49 9.83 -1.10 7.81
C THR A 49 10.34 0.16 8.49
N ASP A 50 11.47 0.70 8.02
CA ASP A 50 12.08 1.91 8.57
C ASP A 50 11.54 3.15 7.86
N LEU A 51 10.81 3.98 8.62
CA LEU A 51 10.20 5.21 8.15
C LEU A 51 11.21 6.20 7.54
N GLU A 52 12.44 6.22 8.05
CA GLU A 52 13.43 7.24 7.70
C GLU A 52 14.26 6.90 6.46
N THR A 53 14.31 5.63 6.07
CA THR A 53 15.11 5.23 4.89
C THR A 53 14.43 5.57 3.56
N GLY A 54 13.15 5.91 3.56
CA GLY A 54 12.38 6.23 2.35
C GLY A 54 12.17 5.07 1.37
N ARG A 55 12.83 3.92 1.56
CA ARG A 55 12.67 2.76 0.67
C ARG A 55 11.24 2.24 0.67
N ASN A 56 10.78 1.76 -0.48
CA ASN A 56 9.46 1.19 -0.68
C ASN A 56 8.28 2.15 -0.36
N GLY A 57 8.56 3.45 -0.30
CA GLY A 57 7.55 4.45 0.06
C GLY A 57 6.84 4.17 1.39
N ILE A 58 7.54 3.55 2.34
CA ILE A 58 6.98 3.04 3.61
C ILE A 58 6.30 4.12 4.45
N PHE A 59 6.73 5.38 4.31
CA PHE A 59 6.12 6.51 4.98
C PHE A 59 4.62 6.63 4.70
N LYS A 60 4.18 6.18 3.51
CA LYS A 60 2.77 6.18 3.10
C LYS A 60 1.95 5.19 3.91
N ALA A 61 2.53 4.04 4.29
CA ALA A 61 1.87 3.07 5.16
C ALA A 61 1.71 3.59 6.60
N TYR A 62 2.66 4.39 7.08
CA TYR A 62 2.58 5.06 8.37
C TYR A 62 1.65 6.29 8.40
N ALA A 63 1.14 6.73 7.24
CA ALA A 63 0.34 7.95 7.12
C ALA A 63 -1.11 7.81 7.62
N LEU A 64 -1.62 6.59 7.80
CA LEU A 64 -3.06 6.34 7.94
C LEU A 64 -3.72 7.13 9.08
N SER A 65 -3.08 7.23 10.26
CA SER A 65 -3.61 8.04 11.37
C SER A 65 -3.59 9.55 11.08
N GLY A 66 -2.75 10.02 10.17
CA GLY A 66 -2.78 11.41 9.68
C GLY A 66 -3.94 11.65 8.72
N LEU A 67 -4.26 10.66 7.89
CA LEU A 67 -5.28 10.75 6.83
C LEU A 67 -6.69 10.46 7.33
N HIS A 68 -6.85 9.55 8.30
CA HIS A 68 -8.16 9.17 8.82
C HIS A 68 -8.19 9.29 10.35
N PRO A 69 -9.27 9.87 10.94
CA PRO A 69 -9.32 10.13 12.39
C PRO A 69 -9.40 8.86 13.25
N ARG A 70 -9.92 7.76 12.73
CA ARG A 70 -10.10 6.49 13.44
C ARG A 70 -9.95 5.31 12.48
N PRO A 71 -8.74 4.97 12.01
CA PRO A 71 -8.51 3.92 11.00
C PRO A 71 -8.49 2.52 11.65
N ARG A 72 -9.60 2.10 12.26
CA ARG A 72 -9.65 0.86 13.06
C ARG A 72 -9.66 -0.40 12.22
N GLU A 73 -10.46 -0.39 11.15
CA GLU A 73 -10.64 -1.51 10.23
C GLU A 73 -9.98 -1.18 8.89
N VAL A 74 -8.91 -1.89 8.56
CA VAL A 74 -8.14 -1.67 7.34
C VAL A 74 -8.20 -2.89 6.44
N PHE A 75 -8.48 -2.67 5.16
CA PHE A 75 -8.38 -3.69 4.11
C PHE A 75 -7.20 -3.37 3.21
N VAL A 76 -6.37 -4.37 2.92
CA VAL A 76 -5.18 -4.22 2.07
C VAL A 76 -5.25 -5.17 0.90
N VAL A 77 -5.19 -4.62 -0.31
CA VAL A 77 -5.08 -5.37 -1.56
C VAL A 77 -3.62 -5.67 -1.83
N GLY A 78 -3.25 -6.95 -1.75
CA GLY A 78 -1.89 -7.42 -1.93
C GLY A 78 -1.04 -7.40 -0.64
N LEU A 79 -0.23 -8.42 -0.49
CA LEU A 79 0.71 -8.58 0.64
C LEU A 79 2.12 -8.12 0.26
N SER A 80 2.55 -8.48 -0.96
CA SER A 80 3.90 -8.18 -1.44
C SER A 80 4.98 -8.56 -0.42
N THR A 81 5.92 -7.66 -0.12
CA THR A 81 6.99 -7.89 0.87
C THR A 81 6.50 -7.95 2.32
N GLY A 82 5.22 -7.70 2.60
CA GLY A 82 4.70 -7.56 3.96
C GLY A 82 5.05 -6.25 4.66
N SER A 83 5.91 -5.42 4.10
CA SER A 83 6.42 -4.19 4.73
C SER A 83 5.32 -3.20 5.08
N TRP A 84 4.43 -2.90 4.10
CA TRP A 84 3.29 -2.00 4.34
C TRP A 84 2.31 -2.58 5.35
N VAL A 85 2.02 -3.87 5.25
CA VAL A 85 1.11 -4.56 6.18
C VAL A 85 1.68 -4.54 7.60
N SER A 86 2.99 -4.76 7.76
CA SER A 86 3.67 -4.63 9.05
C SER A 86 3.53 -3.22 9.62
N ALA A 87 3.87 -2.18 8.84
CA ALA A 87 3.77 -0.79 9.28
C ALA A 87 2.33 -0.37 9.65
N ILE A 88 1.33 -0.85 8.90
CA ILE A 88 -0.10 -0.61 9.18
C ILE A 88 -0.49 -1.30 10.49
N ALA A 89 -0.12 -2.55 10.70
CA ALA A 89 -0.51 -3.31 11.89
C ALA A 89 0.15 -2.79 13.17
N GLU A 90 1.37 -2.24 13.07
CA GLU A 90 2.06 -1.61 14.20
C GLU A 90 1.44 -0.26 14.63
N ASN A 91 0.56 0.30 13.82
CA ASN A 91 -0.18 1.51 14.16
C ASN A 91 -1.14 1.21 15.34
N PRO A 92 -1.04 1.96 16.46
CA PRO A 92 -1.86 1.70 17.66
C PRO A 92 -3.35 2.01 17.47
N ASP A 93 -3.70 2.85 16.49
CA ASP A 93 -5.08 3.26 16.20
C ASP A 93 -5.82 2.24 15.32
N ILE A 94 -5.10 1.25 14.78
CA ILE A 94 -5.64 0.18 13.95
C ILE A 94 -5.91 -1.07 14.81
N GLU A 95 -7.11 -1.63 14.69
CA GLU A 95 -7.53 -2.81 15.43
C GLU A 95 -7.43 -4.09 14.58
N ARG A 96 -7.81 -4.00 13.31
CA ARG A 96 -7.79 -5.14 12.39
C ARG A 96 -7.29 -4.75 11.01
N VAL A 97 -6.50 -5.66 10.43
CA VAL A 97 -5.99 -5.56 9.06
C VAL A 97 -6.37 -6.84 8.32
N THR A 98 -7.26 -6.72 7.34
CA THR A 98 -7.59 -7.82 6.43
C THR A 98 -6.78 -7.64 5.16
N VAL A 99 -5.93 -8.61 4.86
CA VAL A 99 -5.08 -8.62 3.66
C VAL A 99 -5.59 -9.68 2.71
N VAL A 100 -5.80 -9.33 1.46
CA VAL A 100 -6.14 -10.31 0.42
C VAL A 100 -5.03 -10.33 -0.61
N GLU A 101 -4.39 -11.51 -0.72
CA GLU A 101 -3.25 -11.74 -1.61
C GLU A 101 -3.57 -12.84 -2.61
N ILE A 102 -3.30 -12.59 -3.89
CA ILE A 102 -3.62 -13.53 -4.97
C ILE A 102 -2.57 -14.64 -5.12
N ASN A 103 -1.32 -14.36 -4.74
CA ASN A 103 -0.21 -15.30 -4.89
C ASN A 103 0.28 -15.82 -3.53
N PRO A 104 -0.06 -17.06 -3.13
CA PRO A 104 0.34 -17.62 -1.85
C PRO A 104 1.87 -17.71 -1.65
N GLY A 105 2.66 -17.66 -2.72
CA GLY A 105 4.11 -17.73 -2.64
C GLY A 105 4.76 -16.61 -1.84
N TYR A 106 4.06 -15.48 -1.62
CA TYR A 106 4.57 -14.45 -0.72
C TYR A 106 4.64 -14.93 0.73
N LEU A 107 3.71 -15.80 1.17
CA LEU A 107 3.70 -16.35 2.53
C LEU A 107 4.95 -17.22 2.78
N ASP A 108 5.45 -17.91 1.76
CA ASP A 108 6.66 -18.75 1.86
C ASP A 108 7.94 -17.89 1.98
N LEU A 109 7.88 -16.65 1.52
CA LEU A 109 9.03 -15.75 1.49
C LEU A 109 9.14 -14.90 2.76
N LEU A 110 8.04 -14.43 3.33
CA LEU A 110 8.06 -13.54 4.49
C LEU A 110 8.90 -14.05 5.67
N PRO A 111 8.86 -15.35 6.06
CA PRO A 111 9.66 -15.88 7.16
C PRO A 111 11.18 -15.77 6.96
N LYS A 112 11.62 -15.55 5.72
CA LYS A 112 13.03 -15.41 5.38
C LYS A 112 13.59 -14.01 5.65
N PHE A 113 12.71 -13.05 6.01
CA PHE A 113 13.05 -11.64 6.25
C PHE A 113 12.58 -11.25 7.66
N PRO A 114 13.50 -11.13 8.63
CA PRO A 114 13.16 -10.88 10.04
C PRO A 114 12.28 -9.64 10.26
N GLU A 115 12.45 -8.60 9.42
CA GLU A 115 11.73 -7.34 9.51
C GLU A 115 10.22 -7.47 9.29
N VAL A 116 9.81 -8.51 8.57
CA VAL A 116 8.40 -8.75 8.16
C VAL A 116 7.87 -10.13 8.52
N ALA A 117 8.72 -11.01 9.06
CA ALA A 117 8.32 -12.38 9.43
C ALA A 117 7.14 -12.40 10.42
N GLY A 118 7.07 -11.41 11.31
CA GLY A 118 5.99 -11.27 12.30
C GLY A 118 4.61 -11.04 11.71
N VAL A 119 4.50 -10.62 10.44
CA VAL A 119 3.22 -10.36 9.76
C VAL A 119 2.30 -11.58 9.76
N LEU A 120 2.87 -12.78 9.57
CA LEU A 120 2.10 -14.03 9.49
C LEU A 120 1.40 -14.43 10.80
N ASN A 121 1.92 -13.98 11.94
CA ASN A 121 1.40 -14.32 13.26
C ASN A 121 0.94 -13.10 14.07
N HIS A 122 0.82 -11.94 13.41
CA HIS A 122 0.44 -10.71 14.08
C HIS A 122 -1.06 -10.74 14.47
N PRO A 123 -1.44 -10.46 15.73
CA PRO A 123 -2.82 -10.64 16.22
C PRO A 123 -3.86 -9.77 15.50
N LYS A 124 -3.46 -8.65 14.93
CA LYS A 124 -4.34 -7.75 14.17
C LYS A 124 -4.51 -8.16 12.71
N ILE A 125 -3.64 -9.02 12.16
CA ILE A 125 -3.59 -9.32 10.73
C ILE A 125 -4.32 -10.62 10.43
N ARG A 126 -5.19 -10.58 9.42
CA ARG A 126 -5.78 -11.74 8.79
C ARG A 126 -5.43 -11.73 7.31
N ILE A 127 -4.77 -12.78 6.83
CA ILE A 127 -4.40 -12.95 5.42
C ILE A 127 -5.33 -13.99 4.79
N GLU A 128 -5.92 -13.62 3.65
CA GLU A 128 -6.77 -14.47 2.82
C GLU A 128 -6.13 -14.62 1.45
N ILE A 129 -6.04 -15.87 0.95
CA ILE A 129 -5.54 -16.14 -0.40
C ILE A 129 -6.73 -16.14 -1.36
N ASP A 130 -6.93 -15.02 -2.03
CA ASP A 130 -8.03 -14.80 -2.97
C ASP A 130 -7.73 -13.63 -3.93
N ASP A 131 -8.59 -13.44 -4.91
CA ASP A 131 -8.72 -12.19 -5.65
C ASP A 131 -9.45 -11.15 -4.80
N ALA A 132 -8.87 -9.95 -4.64
CA ALA A 132 -9.39 -8.92 -3.74
C ALA A 132 -10.79 -8.41 -4.17
N ARG A 133 -11.03 -8.26 -5.47
CA ARG A 133 -12.33 -7.83 -5.99
C ARG A 133 -13.41 -8.88 -5.70
N ARG A 134 -13.10 -10.14 -5.98
CA ARG A 134 -13.98 -11.28 -5.69
C ARG A 134 -14.25 -11.39 -4.18
N TRP A 135 -13.24 -11.19 -3.36
CA TRP A 135 -13.38 -11.22 -1.91
C TRP A 135 -14.34 -10.11 -1.42
N LEU A 136 -14.18 -8.87 -1.89
CA LEU A 136 -15.05 -7.74 -1.55
C LEU A 136 -16.51 -7.98 -1.99
N VAL A 137 -16.72 -8.61 -3.14
CA VAL A 137 -18.07 -8.97 -3.59
C VAL A 137 -18.73 -9.99 -2.65
N ARG A 138 -18.00 -11.04 -2.27
CA ARG A 138 -18.54 -12.11 -1.40
C ARG A 138 -18.74 -11.67 0.05
N ASN A 139 -17.91 -10.74 0.56
CA ASN A 139 -17.99 -10.24 1.92
C ASN A 139 -18.68 -8.86 1.95
N HIS A 140 -19.85 -8.79 1.37
CA HIS A 140 -20.59 -7.53 1.17
C HIS A 140 -21.05 -6.84 2.47
N ASP A 141 -21.12 -7.56 3.58
CA ASP A 141 -21.42 -7.08 4.92
C ASP A 141 -20.23 -6.41 5.63
N ARG A 142 -19.02 -6.67 5.14
CA ARG A 142 -17.79 -6.08 5.71
C ARG A 142 -17.59 -4.65 5.21
N LYS A 143 -17.24 -3.77 6.17
CA LYS A 143 -16.93 -2.35 5.93
C LYS A 143 -15.60 -2.01 6.56
N PHE A 144 -14.91 -1.01 5.98
CA PHE A 144 -13.57 -0.62 6.37
C PHE A 144 -13.46 0.90 6.50
N ASP A 145 -12.62 1.36 7.43
CA ASP A 145 -12.30 2.78 7.56
C ASP A 145 -11.29 3.21 6.51
N VAL A 146 -10.37 2.29 6.17
CA VAL A 146 -9.37 2.51 5.14
C VAL A 146 -9.25 1.26 4.26
N ILE A 147 -9.30 1.46 2.94
CA ILE A 147 -8.93 0.45 1.96
C ILE A 147 -7.63 0.92 1.30
N VAL A 148 -6.62 0.07 1.29
CA VAL A 148 -5.30 0.35 0.69
C VAL A 148 -5.07 -0.59 -0.48
N SER A 149 -4.72 -0.03 -1.63
CA SER A 149 -4.34 -0.78 -2.83
C SER A 149 -3.07 -0.20 -3.43
N ASN A 150 -1.91 -0.65 -2.94
CA ASN A 150 -0.62 -0.26 -3.51
C ASN A 150 -0.25 -1.22 -4.64
N THR A 151 -1.00 -1.11 -5.74
CA THR A 151 -0.90 -2.03 -6.87
C THR A 151 0.31 -1.75 -7.74
N THR A 152 0.73 -2.77 -8.47
CA THR A 152 1.73 -2.71 -9.54
C THR A 152 1.24 -1.88 -10.74
N PRO A 153 2.12 -1.54 -11.69
CA PRO A 153 1.78 -0.69 -12.85
C PRO A 153 0.48 -1.08 -13.56
N HIS A 154 -0.33 -0.08 -13.95
CA HIS A 154 -1.64 -0.24 -14.58
C HIS A 154 -1.63 -1.05 -15.89
N TRP A 155 -0.51 -1.06 -16.61
CA TRP A 155 -0.32 -1.83 -17.83
C TRP A 155 0.02 -3.30 -17.62
N ARG A 156 0.10 -3.74 -16.36
CA ARG A 156 0.27 -5.16 -16.02
C ARG A 156 -1.07 -5.88 -16.15
N SER A 157 -1.04 -7.10 -16.70
CA SER A 157 -2.22 -7.94 -16.84
C SER A 157 -3.03 -8.02 -15.54
N HIS A 158 -4.34 -7.88 -15.66
CA HIS A 158 -5.34 -7.92 -14.58
C HIS A 158 -5.30 -6.77 -13.55
N VAL A 159 -4.39 -5.81 -13.66
CA VAL A 159 -4.36 -4.65 -12.73
C VAL A 159 -5.43 -3.61 -13.09
N THR A 160 -5.74 -3.45 -14.37
CA THR A 160 -6.78 -2.50 -14.82
C THR A 160 -8.12 -2.73 -14.15
N GLY A 161 -8.52 -3.97 -13.91
CA GLY A 161 -9.73 -4.31 -13.18
C GLY A 161 -9.76 -3.89 -11.69
N LEU A 162 -8.62 -3.48 -11.12
CA LEU A 162 -8.51 -2.87 -9.77
C LEU A 162 -8.49 -1.33 -9.81
N LEU A 163 -8.59 -0.74 -11.00
CA LEU A 163 -8.58 0.71 -11.21
C LEU A 163 -9.83 1.19 -11.98
N SER A 164 -10.69 0.25 -12.39
CA SER A 164 -11.92 0.55 -13.12
C SER A 164 -12.96 1.26 -12.26
N ALA A 165 -13.87 1.98 -12.89
CA ALA A 165 -14.98 2.65 -12.22
C ALA A 165 -15.80 1.67 -11.38
N GLU A 166 -16.08 0.49 -11.94
CA GLU A 166 -16.85 -0.57 -11.27
C GLU A 166 -16.16 -1.08 -10.02
N PHE A 167 -14.82 -1.19 -10.04
CA PHE A 167 -14.07 -1.56 -8.84
C PHE A 167 -14.05 -0.44 -7.81
N LEU A 168 -13.87 0.81 -8.24
CA LEU A 168 -13.88 1.96 -7.33
C LEU A 168 -15.25 2.15 -6.67
N GLU A 169 -16.35 1.90 -7.39
CA GLU A 169 -17.71 1.90 -6.83
C GLU A 169 -17.90 0.74 -5.83
N LEU A 170 -17.39 -0.45 -6.15
CA LEU A 170 -17.38 -1.57 -5.20
C LEU A 170 -16.62 -1.18 -3.93
N VAL A 171 -15.42 -0.63 -4.05
CA VAL A 171 -14.61 -0.15 -2.90
C VAL A 171 -15.39 0.90 -2.11
N ARG A 172 -15.97 1.91 -2.76
CA ARG A 172 -16.78 2.96 -2.11
C ARG A 172 -17.92 2.35 -1.31
N SER A 173 -18.59 1.32 -1.87
CA SER A 173 -19.66 0.59 -1.19
C SER A 173 -19.19 -0.20 0.03
N ARG A 174 -17.87 -0.43 0.19
CA ARG A 174 -17.24 -1.15 1.32
C ARG A 174 -16.57 -0.21 2.32
N LEU A 175 -16.62 1.10 2.12
CA LEU A 175 -16.15 2.07 3.10
C LEU A 175 -17.20 2.33 4.19
N ASN A 176 -16.74 2.50 5.41
CA ASN A 176 -17.51 3.10 6.49
C ASN A 176 -17.82 4.58 6.19
N PRO A 177 -18.82 5.21 6.83
CA PRO A 177 -19.05 6.64 6.68
C PRO A 177 -17.80 7.46 7.03
N GLY A 178 -17.24 8.18 6.05
CA GLY A 178 -15.99 8.92 6.17
C GLY A 178 -14.73 8.10 5.94
N GLY A 179 -14.88 6.84 5.53
CA GLY A 179 -13.77 6.01 5.13
C GLY A 179 -13.07 6.51 3.86
N ILE A 180 -11.84 6.06 3.67
CA ILE A 180 -10.98 6.47 2.56
C ILE A 180 -10.47 5.28 1.75
N PHE A 181 -10.31 5.50 0.45
CA PHE A 181 -9.60 4.60 -0.44
C PHE A 181 -8.24 5.21 -0.81
N TYR A 182 -7.17 4.46 -0.56
CA TYR A 182 -5.79 4.86 -0.77
C TYR A 182 -5.15 3.92 -1.79
N TYR A 183 -4.95 4.37 -3.03
CA TYR A 183 -4.56 3.47 -4.11
C TYR A 183 -3.53 4.06 -5.08
N GLY A 184 -2.72 3.16 -5.67
CA GLY A 184 -1.74 3.50 -6.70
C GLY A 184 -2.40 3.70 -8.06
N THR A 185 -2.24 4.89 -8.64
CA THR A 185 -2.68 5.17 -10.02
C THR A 185 -1.63 4.82 -11.05
N THR A 186 -0.40 4.58 -10.60
CA THR A 186 0.80 4.34 -11.43
C THR A 186 1.04 5.40 -12.52
N GLY A 187 0.51 6.61 -12.29
CA GLY A 187 0.62 7.74 -13.22
C GLY A 187 -0.33 7.69 -14.42
N SER A 188 -1.30 6.75 -14.43
CA SER A 188 -2.31 6.68 -15.49
C SER A 188 -3.30 7.84 -15.40
N PRO A 189 -3.40 8.72 -16.42
CA PRO A 189 -4.39 9.80 -16.43
C PRO A 189 -5.83 9.28 -16.29
N ARG A 190 -6.16 8.16 -16.92
CA ARG A 190 -7.48 7.52 -16.81
C ARG A 190 -7.78 7.04 -15.40
N ALA A 191 -6.83 6.37 -14.73
CA ALA A 191 -7.02 5.91 -13.34
C ALA A 191 -7.16 7.08 -12.36
N ILE A 192 -6.41 8.18 -12.59
CA ILE A 192 -6.54 9.43 -11.83
C ILE A 192 -7.93 10.04 -12.05
N HIS A 193 -8.33 10.24 -13.30
CA HIS A 193 -9.61 10.83 -13.66
C HIS A 193 -10.79 10.03 -13.09
N THR A 194 -10.74 8.69 -13.18
CA THR A 194 -11.78 7.80 -12.66
C THR A 194 -11.98 8.03 -11.15
N GLY A 195 -10.91 8.04 -10.37
CA GLY A 195 -11.02 8.29 -8.92
C GLY A 195 -11.50 9.68 -8.58
N LEU A 196 -11.01 10.71 -9.28
CA LEU A 196 -11.42 12.09 -9.07
C LEU A 196 -12.87 12.38 -9.50
N THR A 197 -13.44 11.56 -10.38
CA THR A 197 -14.83 11.65 -10.80
C THR A 197 -15.77 10.96 -9.81
N LEU A 198 -15.38 9.80 -9.29
CA LEU A 198 -16.24 9.00 -8.43
C LEU A 198 -16.28 9.45 -6.97
N PHE A 199 -15.27 10.18 -6.50
CA PHE A 199 -15.19 10.65 -5.12
C PHE A 199 -15.14 12.16 -5.03
N LEU A 200 -15.77 12.71 -3.98
CA LEU A 200 -15.92 14.16 -3.80
C LEU A 200 -14.61 14.84 -3.39
N HIS A 201 -13.82 14.16 -2.56
CA HIS A 201 -12.60 14.73 -1.98
C HIS A 201 -11.40 13.83 -2.27
N SER A 202 -10.25 14.47 -2.49
CA SER A 202 -9.04 13.78 -2.85
C SER A 202 -7.78 14.50 -2.40
N LEU A 203 -6.77 13.70 -2.04
CA LEU A 203 -5.38 14.11 -1.89
C LEU A 203 -4.52 13.20 -2.77
N HIS A 204 -3.32 13.62 -3.09
CA HIS A 204 -2.33 12.74 -3.69
C HIS A 204 -0.99 12.83 -2.98
N VAL A 205 -0.22 11.77 -3.10
CA VAL A 205 1.18 11.69 -2.72
C VAL A 205 1.92 10.85 -3.77
N GLU A 206 2.84 11.48 -4.49
CA GLU A 206 3.49 10.83 -5.63
C GLU A 206 2.44 10.25 -6.62
N THR A 207 2.47 8.94 -6.87
CA THR A 207 1.54 8.23 -7.77
C THR A 207 0.32 7.62 -7.07
N LEU A 208 0.14 7.90 -5.77
CA LEU A 208 -1.04 7.40 -5.04
C LEU A 208 -2.08 8.50 -4.90
N LEU A 209 -3.35 8.10 -5.05
CA LEU A 209 -4.51 8.90 -4.69
C LEU A 209 -5.09 8.42 -3.36
N ILE A 210 -5.55 9.38 -2.57
CA ILE A 210 -6.41 9.18 -1.41
C ILE A 210 -7.74 9.82 -1.75
N VAL A 211 -8.82 9.05 -1.75
CA VAL A 211 -10.15 9.53 -2.13
C VAL A 211 -11.18 9.17 -1.06
N GLY A 212 -12.21 9.99 -0.94
CA GLY A 212 -13.29 9.78 0.02
C GLY A 212 -14.45 10.74 -0.19
N ASP A 213 -15.54 10.53 0.56
CA ASP A 213 -16.77 11.33 0.45
C ASP A 213 -16.85 12.46 1.50
N ARG A 214 -15.81 12.64 2.30
CA ARG A 214 -15.65 13.75 3.26
C ARG A 214 -14.36 14.52 2.99
N PRO A 215 -14.26 15.79 3.41
CA PRO A 215 -13.04 16.57 3.28
C PRO A 215 -11.82 15.82 3.82
N LEU A 216 -10.75 15.83 3.04
CA LEU A 216 -9.49 15.13 3.34
C LEU A 216 -8.37 16.13 3.59
N GLU A 217 -7.67 15.91 4.67
CA GLU A 217 -6.42 16.62 4.99
C GLU A 217 -5.47 15.69 5.74
N PHE A 218 -4.19 15.94 5.64
CA PHE A 218 -3.20 15.27 6.49
C PHE A 218 -3.07 16.03 7.82
N ASN A 219 -3.56 15.44 8.90
CA ASN A 219 -3.46 16.00 10.25
C ASN A 219 -2.15 15.58 10.92
N ALA A 220 -1.19 16.50 10.95
CA ALA A 220 0.16 16.24 11.46
C ALA A 220 0.19 15.99 12.98
N GLU A 221 -0.70 16.63 13.77
CA GLU A 221 -0.73 16.42 15.23
C GLU A 221 -1.25 15.04 15.56
N ARG A 222 -2.38 14.63 14.96
CA ARG A 222 -2.92 13.26 15.13
C ARG A 222 -1.90 12.21 14.70
N TRP A 223 -1.19 12.44 13.59
CA TRP A 223 -0.13 11.56 13.13
C TRP A 223 1.01 11.45 14.16
N LYS A 224 1.49 12.58 14.71
CA LYS A 224 2.53 12.58 15.75
C LYS A 224 2.09 11.80 17.00
N ASP A 225 0.85 11.97 17.42
CA ASP A 225 0.31 11.27 18.60
C ASP A 225 0.25 9.77 18.37
N SER A 226 -0.12 9.33 17.17
CA SER A 226 -0.06 7.92 16.79
C SER A 226 1.37 7.41 16.79
N MET A 227 2.29 8.14 16.16
CA MET A 227 3.70 7.73 16.02
C MET A 227 4.43 7.60 17.36
N ARG A 228 4.11 8.44 18.38
CA ARG A 228 4.65 8.31 19.74
C ARG A 228 4.28 6.98 20.41
N ARG A 229 3.17 6.35 20.01
CA ARG A 229 2.68 5.09 20.52
C ARG A 229 3.02 3.89 19.63
N THR A 230 3.45 4.16 18.40
CA THR A 230 3.80 3.13 17.40
C THR A 230 5.07 2.40 17.84
N ARG A 231 5.02 1.07 17.75
CA ARG A 231 6.15 0.20 18.02
C ARG A 231 6.60 -0.46 16.71
N ARG A 232 7.89 -0.68 16.58
CA ARG A 232 8.48 -1.49 15.53
C ARG A 232 9.31 -2.60 16.17
N MET A 233 9.01 -3.85 15.85
CA MET A 233 9.67 -5.02 16.46
C MET A 233 9.66 -4.93 18.01
N GLY A 234 8.53 -4.50 18.58
CA GLY A 234 8.31 -4.38 20.04
C GLY A 234 8.89 -3.13 20.72
N LYS A 235 9.71 -2.32 20.02
CA LYS A 235 10.32 -1.08 20.55
C LYS A 235 9.58 0.16 20.04
N LEU A 236 9.44 1.17 20.90
CA LEU A 236 8.91 2.47 20.47
C LEU A 236 9.76 3.04 19.33
N MET A 237 9.11 3.50 18.26
CA MET A 237 9.79 4.16 17.15
C MET A 237 10.32 5.54 17.55
N PHE A 238 9.62 6.20 18.46
CA PHE A 238 9.96 7.52 18.97
C PHE A 238 9.94 7.46 20.50
N ASP A 239 11.10 7.12 21.08
CA ASP A 239 11.25 7.03 22.54
C ASP A 239 11.21 8.44 23.15
N PRO A 240 10.26 8.74 24.04
CA PRO A 240 10.19 10.04 24.70
C PRO A 240 11.38 10.32 25.62
N ALA A 241 12.12 9.30 26.03
CA ALA A 241 13.36 9.47 26.81
C ALA A 241 14.54 9.97 25.97
N ASP A 242 14.47 9.85 24.62
CA ASP A 242 15.51 10.41 23.74
C ASP A 242 15.22 11.91 23.46
N PRO A 243 16.10 12.83 23.90
CA PRO A 243 15.89 14.27 23.69
C PRO A 243 15.76 14.69 22.23
N ALA A 244 16.33 13.93 21.30
CA ALA A 244 16.23 14.20 19.85
C ALA A 244 14.88 13.80 19.25
N THR A 245 14.12 12.97 19.92
CA THR A 245 12.87 12.37 19.40
C THR A 245 11.83 13.42 19.03
N ALA A 246 11.62 14.43 19.87
CA ALA A 246 10.59 15.45 19.62
C ALA A 246 10.90 16.26 18.35
N ALA A 247 12.15 16.68 18.18
CA ALA A 247 12.60 17.43 17.00
C ALA A 247 12.54 16.56 15.73
N ARG A 248 12.95 15.29 15.83
CA ARG A 248 12.89 14.31 14.73
C ARG A 248 11.45 14.08 14.28
N LEU A 249 10.54 13.81 15.20
CA LEU A 249 9.12 13.61 14.91
C LEU A 249 8.47 14.88 14.32
N GLY A 250 8.85 16.06 14.81
CA GLY A 250 8.42 17.35 14.26
C GLY A 250 8.82 17.53 12.79
N ARG A 251 10.09 17.26 12.46
CA ARG A 251 10.58 17.34 11.07
C ARG A 251 9.86 16.35 10.15
N LEU A 252 9.68 15.11 10.58
CA LEU A 252 8.94 14.10 9.82
C LEU A 252 7.49 14.52 9.60
N ALA A 253 6.81 15.06 10.61
CA ALA A 253 5.43 15.52 10.50
C ALA A 253 5.26 16.67 9.49
N LEU A 254 6.21 17.60 9.45
CA LEU A 254 6.24 18.67 8.45
C LEU A 254 6.44 18.11 7.04
N GLY A 255 7.38 17.18 6.87
CA GLY A 255 7.59 16.47 5.60
C GLY A 255 6.35 15.71 5.16
N MET A 256 5.73 14.96 6.05
CA MET A 256 4.48 14.24 5.77
C MET A 256 3.36 15.19 5.33
N ARG A 257 3.15 16.29 6.04
CA ARG A 257 2.14 17.29 5.66
C ARG A 257 2.39 17.88 4.27
N ALA A 258 3.64 18.14 3.93
CA ALA A 258 4.02 18.76 2.66
C ALA A 258 3.81 17.86 1.43
N VAL A 259 3.88 16.53 1.60
CA VAL A 259 3.77 15.60 0.47
C VAL A 259 2.32 15.17 0.17
N PHE A 260 1.38 15.32 1.13
CA PHE A 260 -0.04 15.06 0.89
C PHE A 260 -0.72 16.34 0.42
N VAL A 261 -0.96 16.46 -0.87
CA VAL A 261 -1.45 17.69 -1.49
C VAL A 261 -2.82 17.49 -2.17
N PRO A 262 -3.66 18.55 -2.25
CA PRO A 262 -4.91 18.52 -3.00
C PRO A 262 -4.73 18.18 -4.46
N CYS A 263 -5.75 17.59 -5.09
CA CYS A 263 -5.70 17.12 -6.47
C CYS A 263 -6.23 18.13 -7.51
N ASP A 264 -6.32 19.41 -7.19
CA ASP A 264 -6.90 20.41 -8.08
C ASP A 264 -6.19 20.53 -9.44
N GLU A 265 -4.87 20.46 -9.42
CA GLU A 265 -4.08 20.45 -10.64
C GLU A 265 -4.26 19.14 -11.43
N MET A 266 -4.22 18.00 -10.76
CA MET A 266 -4.47 16.70 -11.40
C MET A 266 -5.86 16.65 -12.04
N ARG A 267 -6.87 17.19 -11.36
CA ARG A 267 -8.25 17.25 -11.87
C ARG A 267 -8.32 18.05 -13.18
N ARG A 268 -7.62 19.19 -13.27
CA ARG A 268 -7.54 19.97 -14.52
C ARG A 268 -6.80 19.21 -15.60
N ASN A 269 -5.65 18.60 -15.27
CA ASN A 269 -4.77 17.94 -16.25
C ASN A 269 -5.34 16.62 -16.79
N THR A 270 -6.35 16.03 -16.12
CA THR A 270 -6.97 14.76 -16.54
C THR A 270 -8.43 14.91 -16.95
N ALA A 271 -8.95 16.14 -17.05
CA ALA A 271 -10.36 16.40 -17.35
C ALA A 271 -10.86 15.76 -18.66
N ASP A 272 -9.99 15.67 -19.66
CA ASP A 272 -10.29 15.07 -20.98
C ASP A 272 -10.02 13.56 -21.04
N ALA A 273 -9.52 12.96 -19.97
CA ALA A 273 -9.25 11.53 -19.94
C ALA A 273 -10.57 10.75 -19.81
N ALA A 274 -10.71 9.68 -20.60
CA ALA A 274 -11.84 8.77 -20.46
C ALA A 274 -11.78 8.02 -19.12
N LEU A 275 -12.93 7.68 -18.56
CA LEU A 275 -13.01 6.77 -17.42
C LEU A 275 -12.38 5.41 -17.77
N LEU A 276 -11.74 4.80 -16.79
CA LEU A 276 -11.29 3.45 -16.89
C LEU A 276 -12.44 2.53 -16.45
N THR A 277 -12.89 1.67 -17.36
CA THR A 277 -13.97 0.70 -17.10
C THR A 277 -13.46 -0.72 -17.26
N ASP A 278 -14.24 -1.71 -16.84
CA ASP A 278 -13.89 -3.12 -16.98
C ASP A 278 -13.73 -3.54 -18.47
N ASP A 279 -14.39 -2.83 -19.37
CA ASP A 279 -14.39 -3.11 -20.82
C ASP A 279 -13.33 -2.29 -21.58
N SER A 280 -12.41 -1.57 -20.90
CA SER A 280 -11.48 -0.60 -21.54
C SER A 280 -10.00 -0.99 -21.50
#